data_860e11421844456533410d60c848c36f
#
_entry.id   860e11421844456533410d60c848c36f
#
_cell.length_a   1.000
_cell.length_b   1.000
_cell.length_c   1.000
_cell.angle_alpha   90.00
_cell.angle_beta   90.00
_cell.angle_gamma   90.00
#
_symmetry.space_group_name_H-M   'P 1'
#
loop_
_entity.id
_entity.type
_entity.pdbx_description
1 polymer ?
#
loop_
_entity_poly.entity_id
_entity_poly.type
_entity_poly.pdbx_seq_one_letter_code
_entity_poly.pdbx_strand_id
1 'polypeptide(L)'
;MQIKRQSIAPLLSPSSSVLPGVAIAFAAATTPLPTAWGSFALVLLLATFFSQAYKAAVWRRLCSDRVSQSSLILLAALAIGMFYGKTNLTQAFEFWTKYLKILALPIIIGLAPNKKWRNLSLNLALVGVSLSVIVSYMRYLGIIQPYIDINQAYIGFQNRITFGLYTSVASYIFAYRAIKSQKINSKTLYIFLFISMTYNTLAINNGRTGYVIYFSLTALFLFRHIKKSWRMPSLAVAMAVIVAIMLASPISRNRLENTIKNAQTLSSKSQVEDSSTVIRWQFLTNSLAIIRKSPIIGHGTGSFETQYSHQIVDTKQVGSSNPHNDYLLIASQLGVIGLLAQLFLIFTLYKRAQVLTPEKKEWAYALILAFILYSAFNSTLLNAGEGRFFMILFAIIIIPSENRIRPASNRLI
;
A
#
# COMPACT_ATOMS: atom_id res chain seq x y z
N MET A 1 44.65 -12.09 -17.96
CA MET A 1 43.36 -11.87 -18.63
C MET A 1 42.54 -10.93 -17.75
N GLN A 2 42.67 -9.60 -17.94
CA GLN A 2 41.98 -8.58 -17.17
C GLN A 2 40.57 -8.43 -17.72
N ILE A 3 39.57 -8.92 -17.00
CA ILE A 3 38.16 -8.65 -17.30
C ILE A 3 37.91 -7.18 -17.00
N LYS A 4 37.80 -6.33 -18.04
CA LYS A 4 37.34 -4.95 -17.95
C LYS A 4 35.98 -4.94 -17.25
N ARG A 5 35.94 -4.56 -15.96
CA ARG A 5 34.70 -4.17 -15.27
C ARG A 5 34.18 -2.91 -15.96
N GLN A 6 33.25 -3.10 -16.89
CA GLN A 6 32.50 -1.98 -17.45
C GLN A 6 31.79 -1.24 -16.30
N SER A 7 32.01 0.06 -16.20
CA SER A 7 31.43 0.91 -15.17
C SER A 7 29.91 0.92 -15.31
N ILE A 8 29.21 0.56 -14.27
CA ILE A 8 27.72 0.55 -14.16
C ILE A 8 27.16 1.97 -14.13
N ALA A 9 28.01 3.00 -14.05
CA ALA A 9 27.63 4.42 -13.91
C ALA A 9 26.72 5.00 -15.03
N PRO A 10 26.86 4.65 -16.33
CA PRO A 10 25.96 5.17 -17.36
C PRO A 10 24.56 4.55 -17.35
N LEU A 11 24.35 3.46 -16.61
CA LEU A 11 23.11 2.68 -16.63
C LEU A 11 21.95 3.34 -15.86
N LEU A 12 22.23 4.30 -15.01
CA LEU A 12 21.28 4.88 -14.07
C LEU A 12 21.08 6.39 -14.26
N SER A 13 21.53 6.98 -15.36
CA SER A 13 21.20 8.37 -15.66
C SER A 13 19.69 8.53 -15.82
N PRO A 14 19.04 9.47 -15.06
CA PRO A 14 17.61 9.71 -15.16
C PRO A 14 17.24 10.18 -16.56
N SER A 15 16.05 9.78 -17.01
CA SER A 15 15.46 10.31 -18.22
C SER A 15 15.14 11.80 -18.03
N SER A 16 15.70 12.65 -18.88
CA SER A 16 15.35 14.08 -18.94
C SER A 16 14.03 14.32 -19.66
N SER A 17 13.39 13.30 -20.21
CA SER A 17 12.18 13.42 -20.98
C SER A 17 10.99 13.85 -20.09
N VAL A 18 10.27 14.88 -20.54
CA VAL A 18 9.13 15.47 -19.82
C VAL A 18 7.97 14.47 -19.74
N LEU A 19 7.70 13.75 -20.82
CA LEU A 19 6.54 12.85 -20.93
C LEU A 19 6.48 11.77 -19.82
N PRO A 20 7.54 10.98 -19.53
CA PRO A 20 7.53 10.05 -18.40
C PRO A 20 7.29 10.76 -17.06
N GLY A 21 7.88 11.94 -16.87
CA GLY A 21 7.69 12.71 -15.64
C GLY A 21 6.24 13.12 -15.43
N VAL A 22 5.57 13.62 -16.47
CA VAL A 22 4.15 14.02 -16.44
C VAL A 22 3.26 12.80 -16.18
N ALA A 23 3.46 11.70 -16.89
CA ALA A 23 2.66 10.50 -16.72
C ALA A 23 2.76 9.93 -15.28
N ILE A 24 3.96 9.91 -14.70
CA ILE A 24 4.18 9.44 -13.32
C ILE A 24 3.58 10.41 -12.31
N ALA A 25 3.70 11.72 -12.53
CA ALA A 25 3.12 12.74 -11.68
C ALA A 25 1.58 12.68 -11.70
N PHE A 26 0.99 12.48 -12.86
CA PHE A 26 -0.45 12.26 -13.01
C PHE A 26 -0.89 10.96 -12.32
N ALA A 27 -0.16 9.86 -12.52
CA ALA A 27 -0.48 8.59 -11.87
C ALA A 27 -0.43 8.72 -10.34
N ALA A 28 0.55 9.43 -9.78
CA ALA A 28 0.64 9.68 -8.35
C ALA A 28 -0.51 10.56 -7.82
N ALA A 29 -0.85 11.63 -8.55
CA ALA A 29 -1.94 12.54 -8.19
C ALA A 29 -3.31 11.83 -8.13
N THR A 30 -3.53 10.86 -9.02
CA THR A 30 -4.81 10.16 -9.16
C THR A 30 -4.98 8.99 -8.19
N THR A 31 -3.94 8.56 -7.47
CA THR A 31 -4.05 7.43 -6.53
C THR A 31 -5.14 7.61 -5.47
N PRO A 32 -5.32 8.79 -4.83
CA PRO A 32 -6.38 8.99 -3.84
C PRO A 32 -7.74 9.40 -4.44
N LEU A 33 -7.82 9.61 -5.75
CA LEU A 33 -9.04 10.00 -6.46
C LEU A 33 -9.91 8.77 -6.80
N PRO A 34 -11.13 8.95 -7.35
CA PRO A 34 -11.96 7.83 -7.78
C PRO A 34 -11.21 6.87 -8.72
N THR A 35 -11.53 5.58 -8.62
CA THR A 35 -10.75 4.49 -9.25
C THR A 35 -10.61 4.61 -10.76
N ALA A 36 -11.56 5.24 -11.45
CA ALA A 36 -11.51 5.48 -12.89
C ALA A 36 -10.28 6.29 -13.31
N TRP A 37 -9.95 7.37 -12.59
CA TRP A 37 -8.77 8.19 -12.86
C TRP A 37 -7.47 7.42 -12.73
N GLY A 38 -7.38 6.56 -11.71
CA GLY A 38 -6.21 5.71 -11.52
C GLY A 38 -6.07 4.63 -12.59
N SER A 39 -7.18 4.12 -13.16
CA SER A 39 -7.13 3.18 -14.28
C SER A 39 -6.65 3.87 -15.55
N PHE A 40 -7.17 5.05 -15.85
CA PHE A 40 -6.68 5.89 -16.96
C PHE A 40 -5.18 6.21 -16.81
N ALA A 41 -4.73 6.54 -15.60
CA ALA A 41 -3.32 6.81 -15.33
C ALA A 41 -2.41 5.59 -15.59
N LEU A 42 -2.87 4.36 -15.28
CA LEU A 42 -2.11 3.14 -15.60
C LEU A 42 -2.00 2.94 -17.11
N VAL A 43 -3.05 3.17 -17.88
CA VAL A 43 -3.01 3.11 -19.34
C VAL A 43 -2.02 4.15 -19.89
N LEU A 44 -2.03 5.38 -19.36
CA LEU A 44 -1.08 6.42 -19.75
C LEU A 44 0.37 6.04 -19.40
N LEU A 45 0.61 5.42 -18.24
CA LEU A 45 1.92 4.92 -17.86
C LEU A 45 2.40 3.82 -18.83
N LEU A 46 1.53 2.88 -19.20
CA LEU A 46 1.84 1.83 -20.18
C LEU A 46 2.15 2.42 -21.54
N ALA A 47 1.32 3.32 -22.05
CA ALA A 47 1.55 4.02 -23.32
C ALA A 47 2.89 4.77 -23.31
N THR A 48 3.18 5.48 -22.20
CA THR A 48 4.46 6.18 -22.01
C THR A 48 5.63 5.21 -21.97
N PHE A 49 5.49 4.05 -21.32
CA PHE A 49 6.53 3.02 -21.29
C PHE A 49 6.83 2.51 -22.71
N PHE A 50 5.81 2.14 -23.47
CA PHE A 50 5.99 1.68 -24.84
C PHE A 50 6.61 2.75 -25.75
N SER A 51 6.25 4.01 -25.60
CA SER A 51 6.88 5.12 -26.33
C SER A 51 8.37 5.29 -26.02
N GLN A 52 8.87 4.77 -24.89
CA GLN A 52 10.27 4.80 -24.48
C GLN A 52 10.97 3.43 -24.57
N ALA A 53 10.21 2.38 -24.84
CA ALA A 53 10.69 0.99 -24.82
C ALA A 53 11.77 0.68 -25.88
N TYR A 54 11.87 1.51 -26.94
CA TYR A 54 12.97 1.40 -27.93
C TYR A 54 14.34 1.74 -27.34
N LYS A 55 14.40 2.42 -26.20
CA LYS A 55 15.65 2.76 -25.52
C LYS A 55 16.18 1.56 -24.72
N ALA A 56 17.32 1.01 -25.14
CA ALA A 56 17.96 -0.11 -24.43
C ALA A 56 18.21 0.16 -22.93
N ALA A 57 18.36 1.44 -22.53
CA ALA A 57 18.52 1.83 -21.14
C ALA A 57 17.29 1.53 -20.27
N VAL A 58 16.08 1.63 -20.81
CA VAL A 58 14.82 1.31 -20.10
C VAL A 58 14.79 -0.17 -19.75
N TRP A 59 15.05 -1.03 -20.73
CA TRP A 59 15.08 -2.49 -20.53
C TRP A 59 16.20 -2.93 -19.58
N ARG A 60 17.41 -2.37 -19.75
CA ARG A 60 18.52 -2.66 -18.84
C ARG A 60 18.19 -2.35 -17.40
N ARG A 61 17.58 -1.18 -17.11
CA ARG A 61 17.15 -0.81 -15.75
C ARG A 61 16.10 -1.78 -15.21
N LEU A 62 15.09 -2.08 -16.01
CA LEU A 62 14.01 -2.99 -15.62
C LEU A 62 14.56 -4.39 -15.33
N CYS A 63 15.42 -4.94 -16.20
CA CYS A 63 15.95 -6.29 -16.06
C CYS A 63 17.07 -6.40 -15.00
N SER A 64 17.81 -5.32 -14.69
CA SER A 64 18.88 -5.35 -13.68
C SER A 64 18.41 -5.00 -12.27
N ASP A 65 17.23 -4.42 -12.11
CA ASP A 65 16.71 -3.98 -10.82
C ASP A 65 16.00 -5.11 -10.08
N ARG A 66 16.50 -5.45 -8.87
CA ARG A 66 15.96 -6.56 -8.07
C ARG A 66 14.50 -6.35 -7.63
N VAL A 67 14.07 -5.11 -7.43
CA VAL A 67 12.68 -4.81 -7.06
C VAL A 67 11.78 -5.03 -8.28
N SER A 68 12.23 -4.60 -9.46
CA SER A 68 11.52 -4.89 -10.72
C SER A 68 11.43 -6.40 -10.95
N GLN A 69 12.54 -7.14 -10.80
CA GLN A 69 12.56 -8.59 -10.94
C GLN A 69 11.59 -9.28 -9.99
N SER A 70 11.61 -8.94 -8.70
CA SER A 70 10.72 -9.56 -7.71
C SER A 70 9.24 -9.29 -7.97
N SER A 71 8.89 -8.09 -8.44
CA SER A 71 7.51 -7.75 -8.81
C SER A 71 7.05 -8.50 -10.06
N LEU A 72 7.93 -8.67 -11.04
CA LEU A 72 7.66 -9.45 -12.25
C LEU A 72 7.59 -10.96 -11.97
N ILE A 73 8.41 -11.48 -11.05
CA ILE A 73 8.33 -12.88 -10.59
C ILE A 73 6.97 -13.15 -9.96
N LEU A 74 6.48 -12.27 -9.08
CA LEU A 74 5.16 -12.43 -8.48
C LEU A 74 4.05 -12.41 -9.54
N LEU A 75 4.12 -11.48 -10.49
CA LEU A 75 3.12 -11.37 -11.56
C LEU A 75 3.18 -12.58 -12.51
N ALA A 76 4.38 -13.08 -12.81
CA ALA A 76 4.58 -14.29 -13.62
C ALA A 76 4.06 -15.55 -12.90
N ALA A 77 4.30 -15.68 -11.60
CA ALA A 77 3.74 -16.78 -10.81
C ALA A 77 2.21 -16.77 -10.84
N LEU A 78 1.58 -15.59 -10.73
CA LEU A 78 0.13 -15.44 -10.89
C LEU A 78 -0.33 -15.78 -12.32
N ALA A 79 0.44 -15.44 -13.35
CA ALA A 79 0.15 -15.81 -14.73
C ALA A 79 0.21 -17.32 -14.94
N ILE A 80 1.26 -17.97 -14.45
CA ILE A 80 1.42 -19.44 -14.51
C ILE A 80 0.27 -20.14 -13.77
N GLY A 81 -0.15 -19.57 -12.63
CA GLY A 81 -1.26 -20.07 -11.83
C GLY A 81 -2.60 -20.17 -12.58
N MET A 82 -2.78 -19.44 -13.67
CA MET A 82 -4.00 -19.53 -14.49
C MET A 82 -4.11 -20.88 -15.22
N PHE A 83 -2.98 -21.51 -15.58
CA PHE A 83 -2.97 -22.67 -16.47
C PHE A 83 -3.14 -24.03 -15.77
N TYR A 84 -2.89 -24.10 -14.45
CA TYR A 84 -3.08 -25.34 -13.70
C TYR A 84 -4.26 -25.30 -12.72
N GLY A 85 -4.92 -24.16 -12.61
CA GLY A 85 -6.07 -23.98 -11.71
C GLY A 85 -7.31 -24.72 -12.22
N LYS A 86 -8.20 -25.06 -11.28
CA LYS A 86 -9.51 -25.66 -11.62
C LYS A 86 -10.55 -24.63 -12.02
N THR A 87 -10.19 -23.35 -12.07
CA THR A 87 -11.05 -22.23 -12.49
C THR A 87 -11.06 -22.12 -14.01
N ASN A 88 -12.17 -21.69 -14.59
CA ASN A 88 -12.24 -21.37 -16.02
C ASN A 88 -11.16 -20.33 -16.37
N LEU A 89 -10.46 -20.55 -17.48
CA LEU A 89 -9.35 -19.70 -17.93
C LEU A 89 -9.78 -18.23 -18.10
N THR A 90 -10.98 -17.98 -18.56
CA THR A 90 -11.54 -16.61 -18.71
C THR A 90 -11.63 -15.92 -17.34
N GLN A 91 -12.18 -16.59 -16.34
CA GLN A 91 -12.28 -16.04 -14.98
C GLN A 91 -10.89 -15.87 -14.34
N ALA A 92 -9.99 -16.84 -14.55
CA ALA A 92 -8.61 -16.75 -14.08
C ALA A 92 -7.89 -15.55 -14.71
N PHE A 93 -8.08 -15.30 -16.01
CA PHE A 93 -7.53 -14.15 -16.71
C PHE A 93 -8.13 -12.82 -16.20
N GLU A 94 -9.44 -12.72 -16.03
CA GLU A 94 -10.08 -11.55 -15.43
C GLU A 94 -9.52 -11.27 -14.02
N PHE A 95 -9.30 -12.30 -13.24
CA PHE A 95 -8.73 -12.18 -11.91
C PHE A 95 -7.27 -11.73 -11.97
N TRP A 96 -6.47 -12.30 -12.87
CA TRP A 96 -5.07 -11.93 -13.08
C TRP A 96 -4.92 -10.47 -13.54
N THR A 97 -5.83 -9.95 -14.40
CA THR A 97 -5.79 -8.56 -14.85
C THR A 97 -5.86 -7.56 -13.69
N LYS A 98 -6.51 -7.94 -12.58
CA LYS A 98 -6.55 -7.12 -11.37
C LYS A 98 -5.18 -6.92 -10.72
N TYR A 99 -4.20 -7.78 -11.02
CA TYR A 99 -2.82 -7.66 -10.54
C TYR A 99 -1.91 -6.84 -11.46
N LEU A 100 -2.32 -6.49 -12.67
CA LEU A 100 -1.51 -5.73 -13.64
C LEU A 100 -1.02 -4.39 -13.10
N LYS A 101 -1.66 -3.83 -12.08
CA LYS A 101 -1.18 -2.63 -11.38
C LYS A 101 0.22 -2.80 -10.76
N ILE A 102 0.66 -4.05 -10.50
CA ILE A 102 2.02 -4.36 -10.06
C ILE A 102 3.05 -3.89 -11.08
N LEU A 103 2.70 -3.87 -12.38
CA LEU A 103 3.56 -3.37 -13.45
C LEU A 103 3.92 -1.89 -13.29
N ALA A 104 3.13 -1.09 -12.57
CA ALA A 104 3.48 0.31 -12.32
C ALA A 104 4.86 0.44 -11.66
N LEU A 105 5.22 -0.52 -10.78
CA LEU A 105 6.50 -0.50 -10.07
C LEU A 105 7.70 -0.67 -11.03
N PRO A 106 7.85 -1.76 -11.81
CA PRO A 106 8.97 -1.92 -12.73
C PRO A 106 8.95 -0.92 -13.89
N ILE A 107 7.78 -0.50 -14.37
CA ILE A 107 7.65 0.53 -15.42
C ILE A 107 8.24 1.85 -14.96
N ILE A 108 7.87 2.36 -13.79
CA ILE A 108 8.40 3.62 -13.26
C ILE A 108 9.91 3.52 -12.98
N ILE A 109 10.39 2.36 -12.48
CA ILE A 109 11.82 2.12 -12.30
C ILE A 109 12.55 2.14 -13.66
N GLY A 110 12.02 1.51 -14.68
CA GLY A 110 12.58 1.50 -16.04
C GLY A 110 12.64 2.90 -16.65
N LEU A 111 11.57 3.68 -16.51
CA LEU A 111 11.50 5.06 -16.97
C LEU A 111 12.45 5.99 -16.20
N ALA A 112 12.79 5.66 -14.95
CA ALA A 112 13.72 6.36 -14.08
C ALA A 112 13.55 7.89 -14.09
N PRO A 113 12.43 8.43 -13.60
CA PRO A 113 12.22 9.87 -13.59
C PRO A 113 13.27 10.57 -12.72
N ASN A 114 13.68 11.76 -13.10
CA ASN A 114 14.64 12.55 -12.36
C ASN A 114 14.09 12.99 -10.98
N LYS A 115 14.95 13.53 -10.12
CA LYS A 115 14.59 13.94 -8.74
C LYS A 115 13.43 14.94 -8.71
N LYS A 116 13.38 15.90 -9.66
CA LYS A 116 12.32 16.92 -9.73
C LYS A 116 10.95 16.27 -9.93
N TRP A 117 10.82 15.37 -10.90
CA TRP A 117 9.58 14.67 -11.19
C TRP A 117 9.15 13.74 -10.05
N ARG A 118 10.09 13.02 -9.42
CA ARG A 118 9.78 12.17 -8.27
C ARG A 118 9.24 12.95 -7.08
N ASN A 119 9.87 14.10 -6.77
CA ASN A 119 9.40 14.95 -5.68
C ASN A 119 8.04 15.59 -6.01
N LEU A 120 7.84 16.03 -7.25
CA LEU A 120 6.54 16.54 -7.71
C LEU A 120 5.47 15.47 -7.60
N SER A 121 5.73 14.26 -8.07
CA SER A 121 4.80 13.13 -8.01
C SER A 121 4.38 12.82 -6.57
N LEU A 122 5.33 12.75 -5.63
CA LEU A 122 5.01 12.54 -4.22
C LEU A 122 4.17 13.68 -3.64
N ASN A 123 4.52 14.93 -3.97
CA ASN A 123 3.75 16.09 -3.50
C ASN A 123 2.32 16.08 -4.06
N LEU A 124 2.14 15.72 -5.33
CA LEU A 124 0.81 15.63 -5.94
C LEU A 124 -0.02 14.49 -5.34
N ALA A 125 0.59 13.35 -5.00
CA ALA A 125 -0.10 12.29 -4.25
C ALA A 125 -0.58 12.81 -2.88
N LEU A 126 0.27 13.53 -2.14
CA LEU A 126 -0.10 14.12 -0.85
C LEU A 126 -1.17 15.21 -0.97
N VAL A 127 -1.11 16.04 -2.02
CA VAL A 127 -2.17 17.01 -2.35
C VAL A 127 -3.49 16.29 -2.63
N GLY A 128 -3.47 15.22 -3.41
CA GLY A 128 -4.67 14.42 -3.68
C GLY A 128 -5.28 13.82 -2.41
N VAL A 129 -4.44 13.31 -1.48
CA VAL A 129 -4.92 12.86 -0.15
C VAL A 129 -5.51 14.02 0.63
N SER A 130 -4.86 15.20 0.62
CA SER A 130 -5.36 16.39 1.33
C SER A 130 -6.70 16.86 0.78
N LEU A 131 -6.88 16.86 -0.55
CA LEU A 131 -8.17 17.16 -1.18
C LEU A 131 -9.26 16.15 -0.77
N SER A 132 -8.91 14.88 -0.71
CA SER A 132 -9.82 13.83 -0.24
C SER A 132 -10.24 14.05 1.22
N VAL A 133 -9.33 14.53 2.07
CA VAL A 133 -9.62 14.90 3.47
C VAL A 133 -10.49 16.14 3.55
N ILE A 134 -10.27 17.15 2.72
CA ILE A 134 -11.15 18.33 2.64
C ILE A 134 -12.58 17.91 2.30
N VAL A 135 -12.77 17.06 1.30
CA VAL A 135 -14.10 16.52 0.94
C VAL A 135 -14.72 15.75 2.10
N SER A 136 -13.93 14.98 2.85
CA SER A 136 -14.38 14.28 4.06
C SER A 136 -14.88 15.26 5.12
N TYR A 137 -14.16 16.34 5.38
CA TYR A 137 -14.60 17.40 6.30
C TYR A 137 -15.87 18.10 5.81
N MET A 138 -15.97 18.41 4.52
CA MET A 138 -17.17 19.03 3.96
C MET A 138 -18.41 18.17 4.16
N ARG A 139 -18.28 16.84 4.04
CA ARG A 139 -19.36 15.89 4.37
C ARG A 139 -19.67 15.87 5.86
N TYR A 140 -18.65 15.84 6.70
CA TYR A 140 -18.79 15.83 8.15
C TYR A 140 -19.50 17.09 8.68
N LEU A 141 -19.24 18.25 8.06
CA LEU A 141 -19.87 19.54 8.39
C LEU A 141 -21.23 19.76 7.70
N GLY A 142 -21.70 18.80 6.90
CA GLY A 142 -22.98 18.91 6.19
C GLY A 142 -22.99 19.85 4.98
N ILE A 143 -21.81 20.32 4.52
CA ILE A 143 -21.67 21.19 3.33
C ILE A 143 -21.93 20.38 2.05
N ILE A 144 -21.49 19.13 2.01
CA ILE A 144 -21.77 18.16 0.95
C ILE A 144 -22.54 16.99 1.57
N GLN A 145 -23.50 16.44 0.84
CA GLN A 145 -24.28 15.31 1.34
C GLN A 145 -23.39 14.12 1.69
N PRO A 146 -23.54 13.52 2.88
CA PRO A 146 -22.88 12.28 3.25
C PRO A 146 -23.28 11.15 2.30
N TYR A 147 -22.46 10.09 2.22
CA TYR A 147 -22.89 8.88 1.54
C TYR A 147 -24.04 8.21 2.31
N ILE A 148 -24.94 7.54 1.57
CA ILE A 148 -26.11 6.83 2.13
C ILE A 148 -25.67 5.72 3.10
N ASP A 149 -24.58 5.00 2.78
CA ASP A 149 -23.99 4.02 3.70
C ASP A 149 -23.38 4.76 4.91
N ILE A 150 -24.02 4.64 6.06
CA ILE A 150 -23.58 5.27 7.32
C ILE A 150 -22.15 4.87 7.70
N ASN A 151 -21.69 3.69 7.30
CA ASN A 151 -20.32 3.25 7.54
C ASN A 151 -19.30 3.98 6.66
N GLN A 152 -19.75 4.68 5.62
CA GLN A 152 -18.94 5.44 4.68
C GLN A 152 -19.38 6.90 4.56
N ALA A 153 -20.24 7.36 5.45
CA ALA A 153 -20.91 8.66 5.35
C ALA A 153 -19.93 9.84 5.12
N TYR A 154 -18.82 9.85 5.81
CA TYR A 154 -17.90 11.00 5.84
C TYR A 154 -16.53 10.74 5.20
N ILE A 155 -16.41 9.75 4.33
CA ILE A 155 -15.15 9.49 3.61
C ILE A 155 -14.91 10.49 2.48
N GLY A 156 -13.66 10.51 2.00
CA GLY A 156 -13.28 11.26 0.78
C GLY A 156 -13.72 10.54 -0.51
N PHE A 157 -12.77 10.27 -1.39
CA PHE A 157 -13.03 9.64 -2.70
C PHE A 157 -12.89 8.11 -2.70
N GLN A 158 -12.33 7.53 -1.66
CA GLN A 158 -12.08 6.08 -1.53
C GLN A 158 -12.90 5.52 -0.36
N ASN A 159 -13.11 4.20 -0.33
CA ASN A 159 -13.78 3.56 0.80
C ASN A 159 -13.03 3.81 2.13
N ARG A 160 -13.72 3.66 3.26
CA ARG A 160 -13.20 3.98 4.60
C ARG A 160 -11.87 3.28 4.95
N ILE A 161 -11.64 2.07 4.43
CA ILE A 161 -10.45 1.27 4.74
C ILE A 161 -9.24 1.83 3.99
N THR A 162 -9.38 2.05 2.68
CA THR A 162 -8.38 2.65 1.79
C THR A 162 -8.08 4.08 2.19
N PHE A 163 -9.12 4.86 2.53
CA PHE A 163 -8.97 6.24 2.95
C PHE A 163 -8.16 6.35 4.25
N GLY A 164 -8.44 5.47 5.24
CA GLY A 164 -7.66 5.42 6.48
C GLY A 164 -6.18 5.06 6.27
N LEU A 165 -5.87 4.19 5.30
CA LEU A 165 -4.49 3.93 4.90
C LEU A 165 -3.80 5.19 4.38
N TYR A 166 -4.44 5.90 3.44
CA TYR A 166 -3.86 7.08 2.79
C TYR A 166 -3.59 8.21 3.79
N THR A 167 -4.55 8.49 4.65
CA THR A 167 -4.43 9.53 5.68
C THR A 167 -3.37 9.17 6.72
N SER A 168 -3.23 7.90 7.10
CA SER A 168 -2.19 7.43 8.02
C SER A 168 -0.78 7.59 7.43
N VAL A 169 -0.57 7.20 6.17
CA VAL A 169 0.72 7.36 5.48
C VAL A 169 1.05 8.84 5.27
N ALA A 170 0.08 9.66 4.85
CA ALA A 170 0.26 11.09 4.67
C ALA A 170 0.58 11.78 6.00
N SER A 171 -0.08 11.41 7.10
CA SER A 171 0.21 11.89 8.46
C SER A 171 1.67 11.65 8.84
N TYR A 172 2.20 10.44 8.63
CA TYR A 172 3.60 10.14 8.89
C TYR A 172 4.56 11.04 8.09
N ILE A 173 4.30 11.22 6.80
CA ILE A 173 5.14 12.04 5.93
C ILE A 173 5.08 13.52 6.36
N PHE A 174 3.91 14.04 6.70
CA PHE A 174 3.77 15.42 7.17
C PHE A 174 4.43 15.63 8.54
N ALA A 175 4.30 14.70 9.48
CA ALA A 175 5.02 14.73 10.75
C ALA A 175 6.54 14.80 10.54
N TYR A 176 7.07 13.94 9.65
CA TYR A 176 8.49 13.96 9.32
C TYR A 176 8.92 15.29 8.70
N ARG A 177 8.15 15.82 7.75
CA ARG A 177 8.44 17.13 7.12
C ARG A 177 8.37 18.28 8.14
N ALA A 178 7.44 18.23 9.09
CA ALA A 178 7.32 19.23 10.16
C ALA A 178 8.59 19.31 11.01
N ILE A 179 9.14 18.16 11.45
CA ILE A 179 10.37 18.16 12.28
C ILE A 179 11.63 18.50 11.50
N LYS A 180 11.62 18.34 10.16
CA LYS A 180 12.79 18.64 9.28
C LYS A 180 12.74 20.03 8.67
N SER A 181 11.59 20.70 8.68
CA SER A 181 11.45 22.04 8.09
C SER A 181 12.13 23.11 8.92
N GLN A 182 12.99 23.91 8.28
CA GLN A 182 13.64 25.05 8.91
C GLN A 182 12.79 26.36 8.76
N LYS A 183 11.94 26.43 7.72
CA LYS A 183 11.09 27.59 7.47
C LYS A 183 9.82 27.47 8.31
N ILE A 184 9.55 28.51 9.13
CA ILE A 184 8.40 28.52 10.06
C ILE A 184 7.07 28.29 9.33
N ASN A 185 6.83 28.97 8.21
CA ASN A 185 5.59 28.85 7.44
C ASN A 185 5.37 27.40 6.92
N SER A 186 6.43 26.78 6.41
CA SER A 186 6.36 25.37 5.96
C SER A 186 6.14 24.42 7.14
N LYS A 187 6.80 24.68 8.26
CA LYS A 187 6.65 23.87 9.48
C LYS A 187 5.20 23.94 10.00
N THR A 188 4.63 25.14 10.08
CA THR A 188 3.24 25.37 10.50
C THR A 188 2.26 24.67 9.57
N LEU A 189 2.45 24.77 8.25
CA LEU A 189 1.64 24.08 7.26
C LEU A 189 1.70 22.55 7.46
N TYR A 190 2.89 21.98 7.64
CA TYR A 190 3.03 20.53 7.82
C TYR A 190 2.43 20.06 9.15
N ILE A 191 2.51 20.83 10.22
CA ILE A 191 1.84 20.54 11.50
C ILE A 191 0.32 20.57 11.31
N PHE A 192 -0.21 21.58 10.64
CA PHE A 192 -1.64 21.68 10.34
C PHE A 192 -2.13 20.48 9.53
N LEU A 193 -1.43 20.11 8.47
CA LEU A 193 -1.76 18.94 7.65
C LEU A 193 -1.66 17.62 8.45
N PHE A 194 -0.62 17.48 9.30
CA PHE A 194 -0.49 16.33 10.19
C PHE A 194 -1.70 16.21 11.14
N ILE A 195 -2.06 17.30 11.82
CA ILE A 195 -3.22 17.31 12.74
C ILE A 195 -4.52 17.01 11.99
N SER A 196 -4.71 17.61 10.82
CA SER A 196 -5.88 17.37 9.96
C SER A 196 -6.01 15.90 9.54
N MET A 197 -4.91 15.26 9.06
CA MET A 197 -4.92 13.84 8.70
C MET A 197 -5.19 12.96 9.93
N THR A 198 -4.56 13.27 11.05
CA THR A 198 -4.72 12.54 12.32
C THR A 198 -6.15 12.57 12.80
N TYR A 199 -6.74 13.77 12.90
CA TYR A 199 -8.12 13.93 13.35
C TYR A 199 -9.10 13.24 12.41
N ASN A 200 -8.91 13.37 11.10
CA ASN A 200 -9.73 12.66 10.11
C ASN A 200 -9.65 11.15 10.29
N THR A 201 -8.44 10.60 10.43
CA THR A 201 -8.22 9.15 10.61
C THR A 201 -8.86 8.62 11.88
N LEU A 202 -8.73 9.36 12.99
CA LEU A 202 -9.10 8.87 14.33
C LEU A 202 -10.53 9.23 14.74
N ALA A 203 -11.06 10.37 14.29
CA ALA A 203 -12.32 10.91 14.75
C ALA A 203 -13.47 10.81 13.73
N ILE A 204 -13.18 10.91 12.43
CA ILE A 204 -14.20 10.96 11.38
C ILE A 204 -14.29 9.64 10.61
N ASN A 205 -13.13 9.09 10.23
CA ASN A 205 -13.09 7.82 9.50
C ASN A 205 -13.23 6.62 10.46
N ASN A 206 -14.25 5.81 10.27
CA ASN A 206 -14.55 4.65 11.12
C ASN A 206 -13.88 3.35 10.65
N GLY A 207 -12.81 3.43 9.86
CA GLY A 207 -12.07 2.27 9.31
C GLY A 207 -11.06 1.68 10.30
N ARG A 208 -11.39 0.56 10.97
CA ARG A 208 -10.50 -0.11 11.97
C ARG A 208 -9.08 -0.37 11.46
N THR A 209 -8.92 -0.77 10.19
CA THR A 209 -7.61 -0.98 9.58
C THR A 209 -6.79 0.32 9.55
N GLY A 210 -7.43 1.47 9.30
CA GLY A 210 -6.80 2.79 9.37
C GLY A 210 -6.20 3.06 10.75
N TYR A 211 -6.92 2.71 11.82
CA TYR A 211 -6.41 2.85 13.19
C TYR A 211 -5.16 2.01 13.43
N VAL A 212 -5.18 0.72 13.04
CA VAL A 212 -4.01 -0.17 13.19
C VAL A 212 -2.79 0.38 12.44
N ILE A 213 -2.97 0.85 11.22
CA ILE A 213 -1.89 1.45 10.43
C ILE A 213 -1.37 2.74 11.09
N TYR A 214 -2.29 3.62 11.53
CA TYR A 214 -1.93 4.86 12.18
C TYR A 214 -1.12 4.63 13.48
N PHE A 215 -1.57 3.73 14.36
CA PHE A 215 -0.85 3.35 15.57
C PHE A 215 0.54 2.81 15.28
N SER A 216 0.64 1.89 14.32
CA SER A 216 1.92 1.27 13.97
C SER A 216 2.90 2.27 13.36
N LEU A 217 2.42 3.20 12.53
CA LEU A 217 3.24 4.26 11.98
C LEU A 217 3.65 5.29 13.04
N THR A 218 2.78 5.61 13.99
CA THR A 218 3.10 6.47 15.14
C THR A 218 4.18 5.81 15.99
N ALA A 219 4.05 4.52 16.32
CA ALA A 219 5.08 3.78 17.03
C ALA A 219 6.40 3.80 16.26
N LEU A 220 6.40 3.48 14.96
CA LEU A 220 7.59 3.55 14.11
C LEU A 220 8.25 4.94 14.19
N PHE A 221 7.46 6.02 14.07
CA PHE A 221 7.95 7.39 14.13
C PHE A 221 8.67 7.69 15.46
N LEU A 222 8.04 7.35 16.58
CA LEU A 222 8.60 7.56 17.92
C LEU A 222 9.88 6.74 18.13
N PHE A 223 9.88 5.46 17.75
CA PHE A 223 11.06 4.61 17.87
C PHE A 223 12.25 5.09 17.03
N ARG A 224 12.00 5.79 15.91
CA ARG A 224 13.06 6.28 15.04
C ARG A 224 13.55 7.69 15.36
N HIS A 225 12.70 8.53 15.97
CA HIS A 225 13.01 9.95 16.17
C HIS A 225 13.15 10.37 17.62
N ILE A 226 12.75 9.53 18.59
CA ILE A 226 12.86 9.81 20.02
C ILE A 226 14.05 9.04 20.63
N LYS A 227 14.76 9.67 21.57
CA LYS A 227 15.86 9.04 22.35
C LYS A 227 15.34 7.77 23.04
N LYS A 228 16.18 6.72 23.12
CA LYS A 228 15.81 5.40 23.65
C LYS A 228 15.10 5.46 25.00
N SER A 229 15.59 6.30 25.93
CA SER A 229 15.01 6.49 27.27
C SER A 229 13.59 7.05 27.27
N TRP A 230 13.21 7.82 26.24
CA TRP A 230 11.91 8.46 26.14
C TRP A 230 10.91 7.74 25.21
N ARG A 231 11.33 6.64 24.57
CA ARG A 231 10.47 5.92 23.59
C ARG A 231 9.19 5.39 24.21
N MET A 232 9.30 4.66 25.32
CA MET A 232 8.14 4.07 25.97
C MET A 232 7.22 5.14 26.60
N PRO A 233 7.73 6.14 27.36
CA PRO A 233 6.90 7.25 27.82
C PRO A 233 6.20 8.00 26.67
N SER A 234 6.93 8.32 25.60
CA SER A 234 6.31 9.00 24.44
C SER A 234 5.26 8.15 23.76
N LEU A 235 5.47 6.83 23.65
CA LEU A 235 4.47 5.91 23.10
C LEU A 235 3.23 5.87 23.99
N ALA A 236 3.39 5.79 25.31
CA ALA A 236 2.26 5.80 26.26
C ALA A 236 1.45 7.10 26.14
N VAL A 237 2.11 8.25 26.08
CA VAL A 237 1.46 9.56 25.90
C VAL A 237 0.74 9.61 24.54
N ALA A 238 1.40 9.19 23.46
CA ALA A 238 0.77 9.16 22.13
C ALA A 238 -0.47 8.26 22.12
N MET A 239 -0.40 7.08 22.71
CA MET A 239 -1.52 6.15 22.82
C MET A 239 -2.67 6.76 23.65
N ALA A 240 -2.35 7.41 24.77
CA ALA A 240 -3.38 8.10 25.59
C ALA A 240 -4.09 9.21 24.79
N VAL A 241 -3.33 10.03 24.06
CA VAL A 241 -3.89 11.08 23.18
C VAL A 241 -4.77 10.49 22.09
N ILE A 242 -4.32 9.44 21.44
CA ILE A 242 -5.07 8.76 20.36
C ILE A 242 -6.40 8.21 20.92
N VAL A 243 -6.34 7.52 22.06
CA VAL A 243 -7.54 6.98 22.73
C VAL A 243 -8.48 8.12 23.13
N ALA A 244 -7.96 9.21 23.68
CA ALA A 244 -8.77 10.38 24.04
C ALA A 244 -9.48 10.97 22.82
N ILE A 245 -8.81 11.13 21.67
CA ILE A 245 -9.44 11.60 20.43
C ILE A 245 -10.54 10.63 19.96
N MET A 246 -10.29 9.32 20.02
CA MET A 246 -11.28 8.31 19.60
C MET A 246 -12.51 8.31 20.53
N LEU A 247 -12.32 8.44 21.84
CA LEU A 247 -13.41 8.48 22.82
C LEU A 247 -14.21 9.79 22.76
N ALA A 248 -13.56 10.89 22.42
CA ALA A 248 -14.23 12.18 22.23
C ALA A 248 -15.11 12.21 20.97
N SER A 249 -14.83 11.36 19.96
CA SER A 249 -15.64 11.26 18.75
C SER A 249 -16.78 10.24 18.90
N PRO A 250 -18.07 10.64 18.75
CA PRO A 250 -19.18 9.69 18.75
C PRO A 250 -19.04 8.59 17.71
N ILE A 251 -18.53 8.92 16.52
CA ILE A 251 -18.31 7.97 15.41
C ILE A 251 -17.34 6.86 15.82
N SER A 252 -16.17 7.24 16.34
CA SER A 252 -15.12 6.30 16.72
C SER A 252 -15.47 5.53 17.99
N ARG A 253 -16.13 6.17 18.96
CA ARG A 253 -16.62 5.53 20.17
C ARG A 253 -17.63 4.43 19.86
N ASN A 254 -18.67 4.73 19.08
CA ASN A 254 -19.65 3.72 18.65
C ASN A 254 -19.00 2.57 17.89
N ARG A 255 -17.96 2.87 17.09
CA ARG A 255 -17.20 1.83 16.36
C ARG A 255 -16.39 0.94 17.29
N LEU A 256 -15.80 1.51 18.33
CA LEU A 256 -15.05 0.78 19.35
C LEU A 256 -15.96 -0.11 20.18
N GLU A 257 -17.08 0.43 20.67
CA GLU A 257 -18.11 -0.31 21.43
C GLU A 257 -18.65 -1.51 20.63
N ASN A 258 -19.00 -1.30 19.35
CA ASN A 258 -19.43 -2.39 18.47
C ASN A 258 -18.35 -3.44 18.26
N THR A 259 -17.07 -3.04 18.24
CA THR A 259 -15.95 -3.99 18.10
C THR A 259 -15.80 -4.84 19.37
N ILE A 260 -15.93 -4.25 20.54
CA ILE A 260 -15.87 -4.97 21.83
C ILE A 260 -17.06 -5.93 21.96
N LYS A 261 -18.28 -5.46 21.70
CA LYS A 261 -19.48 -6.31 21.69
C LYS A 261 -19.33 -7.54 20.78
N ASN A 262 -18.85 -7.31 19.54
CA ASN A 262 -18.62 -8.37 18.57
C ASN A 262 -17.54 -9.38 19.04
N ALA A 263 -16.50 -8.92 19.75
CA ALA A 263 -15.48 -9.81 20.30
C ALA A 263 -16.02 -10.66 21.47
N GLN A 264 -16.84 -10.09 22.32
CA GLN A 264 -17.54 -10.80 23.41
C GLN A 264 -18.49 -11.89 22.87
N THR A 265 -19.21 -11.58 21.79
CA THR A 265 -20.11 -12.54 21.14
C THR A 265 -19.38 -13.73 20.53
N LEU A 266 -18.16 -13.53 19.98
CA LEU A 266 -17.29 -14.62 19.52
C LEU A 266 -16.92 -15.58 20.65
N SER A 267 -16.69 -15.07 21.84
CA SER A 267 -16.32 -15.89 23.01
C SER A 267 -17.50 -16.66 23.60
N SER A 268 -18.72 -16.16 23.45
CA SER A 268 -19.94 -16.75 24.02
C SER A 268 -20.65 -17.79 23.14
N LYS A 269 -20.09 -18.14 21.96
CA LYS A 269 -20.71 -19.05 20.96
C LYS A 269 -22.16 -18.71 20.57
N SER A 270 -22.67 -17.54 20.92
CA SER A 270 -23.99 -17.10 20.50
C SER A 270 -23.97 -16.73 19.02
N GLN A 271 -24.97 -17.20 18.29
CA GLN A 271 -25.12 -17.00 16.85
C GLN A 271 -25.37 -15.54 16.51
N VAL A 272 -24.31 -14.75 16.30
CA VAL A 272 -24.41 -13.45 15.61
C VAL A 272 -23.70 -13.61 14.26
N GLU A 273 -24.47 -14.00 13.27
CA GLU A 273 -24.01 -14.38 11.93
C GLU A 273 -23.37 -13.20 11.14
N ASP A 274 -23.66 -11.95 11.49
CA ASP A 274 -23.35 -10.78 10.65
C ASP A 274 -22.29 -9.80 11.17
N SER A 275 -21.52 -10.15 12.21
CA SER A 275 -20.47 -9.23 12.65
C SER A 275 -19.25 -9.34 11.73
N SER A 276 -18.73 -8.19 11.28
CA SER A 276 -17.53 -8.16 10.40
C SER A 276 -16.28 -8.81 11.04
N THR A 277 -16.30 -9.12 12.32
CA THR A 277 -15.24 -9.83 13.04
C THR A 277 -15.42 -11.34 12.89
N VAL A 278 -16.65 -11.84 13.03
CA VAL A 278 -17.00 -13.24 12.79
C VAL A 278 -16.72 -13.63 11.34
N ILE A 279 -17.16 -12.80 10.39
CA ILE A 279 -16.91 -13.02 8.96
C ILE A 279 -15.41 -13.12 8.65
N ARG A 280 -14.56 -12.25 9.22
CA ARG A 280 -13.11 -12.34 9.02
C ARG A 280 -12.49 -13.59 9.66
N TRP A 281 -13.02 -14.05 10.78
CA TRP A 281 -12.60 -15.30 11.37
C TRP A 281 -12.96 -16.50 10.48
N GLN A 282 -14.17 -16.51 9.91
CA GLN A 282 -14.59 -17.51 8.93
C GLN A 282 -13.68 -17.48 7.68
N PHE A 283 -13.35 -16.29 7.17
CA PHE A 283 -12.42 -16.16 6.05
C PHE A 283 -11.03 -16.73 6.38
N LEU A 284 -10.52 -16.48 7.58
CA LEU A 284 -9.23 -17.01 8.02
C LEU A 284 -9.27 -18.56 8.11
N THR A 285 -10.24 -19.12 8.82
CA THR A 285 -10.34 -20.57 9.05
C THR A 285 -10.55 -21.33 7.74
N ASN A 286 -11.45 -20.85 6.89
CA ASN A 286 -11.73 -21.49 5.60
C ASN A 286 -10.55 -21.35 4.63
N SER A 287 -9.86 -20.19 4.60
CA SER A 287 -8.65 -20.03 3.78
C SER A 287 -7.55 -20.98 4.21
N LEU A 288 -7.34 -21.17 5.51
CA LEU A 288 -6.36 -22.15 6.01
C LEU A 288 -6.73 -23.59 5.63
N ALA A 289 -8.02 -23.93 5.64
CA ALA A 289 -8.51 -25.24 5.18
C ALA A 289 -8.26 -25.42 3.67
N ILE A 290 -8.49 -24.39 2.86
CA ILE A 290 -8.19 -24.39 1.42
C ILE A 290 -6.67 -24.57 1.18
N ILE A 291 -5.83 -23.81 1.87
CA ILE A 291 -4.36 -23.89 1.73
C ILE A 291 -3.85 -25.28 2.09
N ARG A 292 -4.38 -25.91 3.14
CA ARG A 292 -3.99 -27.28 3.56
C ARG A 292 -4.22 -28.33 2.47
N LYS A 293 -5.21 -28.14 1.58
CA LYS A 293 -5.50 -29.08 0.48
C LYS A 293 -4.48 -29.01 -0.65
N SER A 294 -3.80 -27.86 -0.84
CA SER A 294 -2.75 -27.68 -1.84
C SER A 294 -1.70 -26.67 -1.35
N PRO A 295 -0.81 -27.04 -0.39
CA PRO A 295 0.05 -26.08 0.30
C PRO A 295 1.22 -25.58 -0.53
N ILE A 296 1.69 -26.32 -1.56
CA ILE A 296 2.92 -25.97 -2.31
C ILE A 296 2.61 -25.04 -3.48
N ILE A 297 1.67 -25.40 -4.35
CA ILE A 297 1.35 -24.69 -5.59
C ILE A 297 -0.02 -23.99 -5.55
N GLY A 298 -0.81 -24.22 -4.51
CA GLY A 298 -2.17 -23.69 -4.39
C GLY A 298 -3.15 -24.30 -5.38
N HIS A 299 -4.27 -23.62 -5.60
CA HIS A 299 -5.37 -24.06 -6.45
C HIS A 299 -5.44 -23.32 -7.80
N GLY A 300 -4.46 -22.48 -8.11
CA GLY A 300 -4.40 -21.66 -9.31
C GLY A 300 -5.00 -20.25 -9.13
N THR A 301 -4.61 -19.34 -9.99
CA THR A 301 -5.06 -17.95 -9.97
C THR A 301 -6.56 -17.84 -10.24
N GLY A 302 -7.26 -17.05 -9.43
CA GLY A 302 -8.71 -16.86 -9.53
C GLY A 302 -9.55 -17.96 -8.87
N SER A 303 -8.91 -19.01 -8.29
CA SER A 303 -9.62 -20.17 -7.74
C SER A 303 -10.24 -19.95 -6.35
N PHE A 304 -9.89 -18.86 -5.65
CA PHE A 304 -10.29 -18.67 -4.26
C PHE A 304 -11.82 -18.73 -4.08
N GLU A 305 -12.58 -18.00 -4.88
CA GLU A 305 -14.04 -17.96 -4.80
C GLU A 305 -14.67 -19.34 -4.93
N THR A 306 -14.25 -20.11 -5.95
CA THR A 306 -14.73 -21.47 -6.19
C THR A 306 -14.38 -22.39 -5.01
N GLN A 307 -13.11 -22.36 -4.54
CA GLN A 307 -12.67 -23.19 -3.41
C GLN A 307 -13.38 -22.79 -2.11
N TYR A 308 -13.62 -21.51 -1.90
CA TYR A 308 -14.32 -21.01 -0.73
C TYR A 308 -15.80 -21.42 -0.75
N SER A 309 -16.48 -21.30 -1.89
CA SER A 309 -17.87 -21.73 -2.06
C SER A 309 -18.04 -23.24 -1.77
N HIS A 310 -17.10 -24.08 -2.24
CA HIS A 310 -17.10 -25.52 -1.90
C HIS A 310 -16.87 -25.78 -0.42
N GLN A 311 -16.15 -24.93 0.28
CA GLN A 311 -15.86 -25.10 1.71
C GLN A 311 -17.06 -24.76 2.59
N ILE A 312 -17.97 -23.91 2.13
CA ILE A 312 -19.12 -23.42 2.89
C ILE A 312 -20.47 -24.00 2.42
N VAL A 313 -20.46 -24.96 1.49
CA VAL A 313 -21.66 -25.68 1.04
C VAL A 313 -22.51 -26.09 2.22
N ASP A 314 -23.36 -26.37 2.65
CA ASP A 314 -24.10 -26.81 3.83
C ASP A 314 -23.90 -25.97 5.11
N THR A 315 -23.33 -24.75 4.97
CA THR A 315 -23.19 -23.81 6.08
C THR A 315 -24.00 -22.55 5.86
N LYS A 316 -24.27 -21.79 6.93
CA LYS A 316 -24.89 -20.46 6.85
C LYS A 316 -23.85 -19.34 6.65
N GLN A 317 -22.62 -19.67 6.23
CA GLN A 317 -21.55 -18.70 6.07
C GLN A 317 -21.71 -17.86 4.81
N VAL A 318 -21.25 -16.61 4.85
CA VAL A 318 -21.33 -15.69 3.72
C VAL A 318 -20.26 -16.03 2.68
N GLY A 319 -20.65 -16.15 1.42
CA GLY A 319 -19.73 -16.33 0.29
C GLY A 319 -18.78 -15.13 0.11
N SER A 320 -17.58 -15.40 -0.39
CA SER A 320 -16.61 -14.34 -0.66
C SER A 320 -15.69 -14.68 -1.84
N SER A 321 -15.40 -13.67 -2.66
CA SER A 321 -14.41 -13.77 -3.73
C SER A 321 -12.98 -13.52 -3.26
N ASN A 322 -12.77 -13.09 -1.99
CA ASN A 322 -11.44 -12.92 -1.40
C ASN A 322 -11.49 -12.94 0.14
N PRO A 323 -10.40 -13.36 0.83
CA PRO A 323 -10.37 -13.49 2.29
C PRO A 323 -10.10 -12.17 3.02
N HIS A 324 -10.02 -11.03 2.36
CA HIS A 324 -9.55 -9.76 2.90
C HIS A 324 -8.19 -9.86 3.62
N ASN A 325 -7.30 -10.67 3.07
CA ASN A 325 -5.93 -10.87 3.52
C ASN A 325 -5.11 -11.34 2.31
N ASP A 326 -4.12 -10.55 1.92
CA ASP A 326 -3.30 -10.81 0.71
C ASP A 326 -2.49 -12.10 0.84
N TYR A 327 -1.95 -12.36 2.05
CA TYR A 327 -1.12 -13.56 2.28
C TYR A 327 -1.96 -14.83 2.13
N LEU A 328 -3.16 -14.85 2.70
CA LEU A 328 -4.08 -15.98 2.59
C LEU A 328 -4.58 -16.14 1.14
N LEU A 329 -4.86 -15.03 0.46
CA LEU A 329 -5.30 -15.07 -0.93
C LEU A 329 -4.21 -15.64 -1.85
N ILE A 330 -2.99 -15.14 -1.74
CA ILE A 330 -1.85 -15.62 -2.53
C ILE A 330 -1.52 -17.07 -2.19
N ALA A 331 -1.51 -17.44 -0.90
CA ALA A 331 -1.26 -18.80 -0.48
C ALA A 331 -2.34 -19.78 -0.94
N SER A 332 -3.62 -19.38 -0.95
CA SER A 332 -4.71 -20.20 -1.48
C SER A 332 -4.57 -20.45 -2.99
N GLN A 333 -4.12 -19.45 -3.74
CA GLN A 333 -3.99 -19.53 -5.19
C GLN A 333 -2.68 -20.19 -5.65
N LEU A 334 -1.55 -19.84 -5.02
CA LEU A 334 -0.20 -20.23 -5.47
C LEU A 334 0.61 -20.99 -4.41
N GLY A 335 0.00 -21.35 -3.29
CA GLY A 335 0.67 -22.04 -2.20
C GLY A 335 1.84 -21.25 -1.61
N VAL A 336 2.80 -22.00 -1.04
CA VAL A 336 4.02 -21.43 -0.48
C VAL A 336 4.88 -20.73 -1.53
N ILE A 337 4.84 -21.17 -2.79
CA ILE A 337 5.60 -20.56 -3.90
C ILE A 337 5.15 -19.11 -4.11
N GLY A 338 3.84 -18.87 -4.18
CA GLY A 338 3.30 -17.51 -4.30
C GLY A 338 3.61 -16.64 -3.08
N LEU A 339 3.49 -17.21 -1.88
CA LEU A 339 3.83 -16.52 -0.65
C LEU A 339 5.31 -16.11 -0.60
N LEU A 340 6.22 -17.00 -1.00
CA LEU A 340 7.65 -16.69 -1.10
C LEU A 340 7.93 -15.60 -2.14
N ALA A 341 7.23 -15.59 -3.28
CA ALA A 341 7.36 -14.53 -4.28
C ALA A 341 6.90 -13.18 -3.72
N GLN A 342 5.80 -13.13 -2.98
CA GLN A 342 5.33 -11.91 -2.30
C GLN A 342 6.30 -11.44 -1.21
N LEU A 343 6.81 -12.34 -0.39
CA LEU A 343 7.80 -12.02 0.66
C LEU A 343 9.12 -11.57 0.03
N PHE A 344 9.52 -12.13 -1.11
CA PHE A 344 10.69 -11.69 -1.87
C PHE A 344 10.55 -10.25 -2.36
N LEU A 345 9.36 -9.85 -2.84
CA LEU A 345 9.09 -8.45 -3.18
C LEU A 345 9.28 -7.54 -1.95
N ILE A 346 8.69 -7.89 -0.81
CA ILE A 346 8.84 -7.12 0.43
C ILE A 346 10.31 -7.03 0.85
N PHE A 347 11.04 -8.13 0.78
CA PHE A 347 12.47 -8.19 1.11
C PHE A 347 13.31 -7.29 0.20
N THR A 348 13.07 -7.31 -1.11
CA THR A 348 13.82 -6.46 -2.05
C THR A 348 13.52 -4.97 -1.84
N LEU A 349 12.27 -4.61 -1.52
CA LEU A 349 11.88 -3.25 -1.12
C LEU A 349 12.62 -2.82 0.15
N TYR A 350 12.67 -3.68 1.19
CA TYR A 350 13.39 -3.41 2.43
C TYR A 350 14.90 -3.23 2.20
N LYS A 351 15.55 -4.11 1.43
CA LYS A 351 16.97 -3.98 1.07
C LYS A 351 17.24 -2.70 0.30
N ARG A 352 16.36 -2.32 -0.61
CA ARG A 352 16.46 -1.06 -1.35
C ARG A 352 16.33 0.15 -0.41
N ALA A 353 15.40 0.11 0.55
CA ALA A 353 15.22 1.19 1.52
C ALA A 353 16.48 1.49 2.32
N GLN A 354 17.32 0.49 2.63
CA GLN A 354 18.54 0.66 3.42
C GLN A 354 19.58 1.61 2.77
N VAL A 355 19.61 1.67 1.45
CA VAL A 355 20.60 2.46 0.68
C VAL A 355 20.07 3.83 0.23
N LEU A 356 18.86 4.19 0.59
CA LEU A 356 18.26 5.49 0.25
C LEU A 356 18.84 6.63 1.12
N THR A 357 18.55 7.87 0.69
CA THR A 357 18.82 9.06 1.53
C THR A 357 17.98 8.99 2.81
N PRO A 358 18.40 9.64 3.91
CA PRO A 358 17.68 9.56 5.20
C PRO A 358 16.19 9.82 5.08
N GLU A 359 15.77 10.86 4.36
CA GLU A 359 14.37 11.21 4.16
C GLU A 359 13.59 10.12 3.42
N LYS A 360 14.09 9.65 2.28
CA LYS A 360 13.45 8.59 1.49
C LYS A 360 13.43 7.25 2.22
N LYS A 361 14.45 6.97 3.00
CA LYS A 361 14.55 5.79 3.85
C LYS A 361 13.43 5.76 4.90
N GLU A 362 13.13 6.90 5.53
CA GLU A 362 12.03 7.02 6.48
C GLU A 362 10.68 6.72 5.80
N TRP A 363 10.42 7.35 4.66
CA TRP A 363 9.17 7.14 3.93
C TRP A 363 9.04 5.70 3.40
N ALA A 364 10.14 5.11 2.93
CA ALA A 364 10.15 3.72 2.48
C ALA A 364 9.83 2.76 3.63
N TYR A 365 10.40 2.93 4.81
CA TYR A 365 10.09 2.08 5.97
C TYR A 365 8.65 2.24 6.43
N ALA A 366 8.12 3.47 6.46
CA ALA A 366 6.72 3.70 6.78
C ALA A 366 5.78 3.01 5.77
N LEU A 367 6.10 3.12 4.48
CA LEU A 367 5.30 2.52 3.42
C LEU A 367 5.40 0.99 3.43
N ILE A 368 6.58 0.40 3.70
CA ILE A 368 6.76 -1.05 3.83
C ILE A 368 5.98 -1.58 5.03
N LEU A 369 6.07 -0.92 6.18
CA LEU A 369 5.31 -1.32 7.37
C LEU A 369 3.80 -1.24 7.11
N ALA A 370 3.33 -0.14 6.51
CA ALA A 370 1.94 0.01 6.12
C ALA A 370 1.50 -1.09 5.14
N PHE A 371 2.31 -1.42 4.13
CA PHE A 371 2.03 -2.48 3.17
C PHE A 371 1.89 -3.85 3.84
N ILE A 372 2.86 -4.22 4.69
CA ILE A 372 2.86 -5.50 5.42
C ILE A 372 1.59 -5.64 6.27
N LEU A 373 1.29 -4.63 7.08
CA LEU A 373 0.15 -4.66 7.98
C LEU A 373 -1.17 -4.58 7.24
N TYR A 374 -1.27 -3.71 6.24
CA TYR A 374 -2.50 -3.56 5.47
C TYR A 374 -2.83 -4.83 4.69
N SER A 375 -1.84 -5.51 4.13
CA SER A 375 -2.00 -6.79 3.44
C SER A 375 -2.47 -7.92 4.35
N ALA A 376 -2.24 -7.83 5.66
CA ALA A 376 -2.78 -8.78 6.63
C ALA A 376 -4.29 -8.58 6.91
N PHE A 377 -4.82 -7.39 6.61
CA PHE A 377 -6.24 -7.05 6.85
C PHE A 377 -7.04 -6.80 5.57
N ASN A 378 -6.39 -6.79 4.41
CA ASN A 378 -6.99 -6.54 3.11
C ASN A 378 -6.24 -7.25 1.97
N SER A 379 -6.93 -7.46 0.86
CA SER A 379 -6.33 -7.98 -0.38
C SER A 379 -5.72 -6.83 -1.18
N THR A 380 -4.60 -6.29 -0.69
CA THR A 380 -3.94 -5.06 -1.17
C THR A 380 -3.57 -5.12 -2.65
N LEU A 381 -2.97 -6.25 -3.07
CA LEU A 381 -2.54 -6.43 -4.46
C LEU A 381 -3.72 -6.71 -5.41
N LEU A 382 -4.84 -7.22 -4.89
CA LEU A 382 -6.06 -7.42 -5.66
C LEU A 382 -6.83 -6.12 -5.85
N ASN A 383 -6.96 -5.31 -4.79
CA ASN A 383 -7.74 -4.09 -4.78
C ASN A 383 -7.10 -2.97 -5.63
N ALA A 384 -7.93 -2.23 -6.36
CA ALA A 384 -7.45 -1.25 -7.33
C ALA A 384 -6.79 -0.02 -6.69
N GLY A 385 -7.39 0.56 -5.65
CA GLY A 385 -6.92 1.78 -5.00
C GLY A 385 -5.58 1.58 -4.29
N GLU A 386 -5.57 0.64 -3.35
CA GLU A 386 -4.41 0.36 -2.49
C GLU A 386 -3.22 -0.19 -3.28
N GLY A 387 -3.48 -1.13 -4.20
CA GLY A 387 -2.42 -1.71 -5.02
C GLY A 387 -1.70 -0.64 -5.85
N ARG A 388 -2.44 0.29 -6.49
CA ARG A 388 -1.86 1.41 -7.23
C ARG A 388 -1.09 2.35 -6.32
N PHE A 389 -1.67 2.72 -5.18
CA PHE A 389 -1.04 3.60 -4.21
C PHE A 389 0.33 3.06 -3.78
N PHE A 390 0.39 1.80 -3.36
CA PHE A 390 1.65 1.20 -2.94
C PHE A 390 2.65 1.08 -4.08
N MET A 391 2.26 0.55 -5.25
CA MET A 391 3.19 0.32 -6.35
C MET A 391 3.77 1.63 -6.90
N ILE A 392 2.95 2.67 -7.04
CA ILE A 392 3.40 3.98 -7.54
C ILE A 392 4.29 4.67 -6.49
N LEU A 393 3.87 4.72 -5.21
CA LEU A 393 4.68 5.38 -4.18
C LEU A 393 5.99 4.64 -3.91
N PHE A 394 6.00 3.30 -3.88
CA PHE A 394 7.24 2.55 -3.81
C PHE A 394 8.18 2.95 -4.95
N ALA A 395 7.71 2.91 -6.19
CA ALA A 395 8.54 3.24 -7.33
C ALA A 395 9.15 4.65 -7.26
N ILE A 396 8.36 5.65 -6.87
CA ILE A 396 8.81 7.05 -6.74
C ILE A 396 9.87 7.20 -5.63
N ILE A 397 9.67 6.52 -4.50
CA ILE A 397 10.52 6.65 -3.31
C ILE A 397 11.82 5.87 -3.46
N ILE A 398 11.78 4.63 -3.98
CA ILE A 398 12.91 3.70 -3.93
C ILE A 398 13.97 3.91 -5.01
N ILE A 399 13.72 4.74 -6.04
CA ILE A 399 14.74 5.04 -7.04
C ILE A 399 15.87 5.84 -6.37
N PRO A 400 17.13 5.32 -6.37
CA PRO A 400 18.26 6.00 -5.72
C PRO A 400 18.55 7.36 -6.33
N SER A 401 19.15 8.26 -5.55
CA SER A 401 19.71 9.52 -6.08
C SER A 401 21.07 9.26 -6.73
N GLU A 402 21.36 9.99 -7.82
CA GLU A 402 22.57 9.82 -8.67
C GLU A 402 23.89 9.80 -7.89
N ASN A 403 24.00 10.58 -6.81
CA ASN A 403 25.26 10.77 -6.09
C ASN A 403 25.78 9.55 -5.28
N ARG A 404 25.00 8.47 -5.14
CA ARG A 404 25.43 7.25 -4.42
C ARG A 404 25.86 6.09 -5.33
N ILE A 405 25.88 6.31 -6.62
CA ILE A 405 26.26 5.28 -7.62
C ILE A 405 27.73 5.39 -8.00
N ARG A 406 28.46 6.39 -7.50
CA ARG A 406 29.92 6.46 -7.66
C ARG A 406 30.57 5.36 -6.80
N PRO A 407 31.35 4.45 -7.38
CA PRO A 407 32.10 3.48 -6.61
C PRO A 407 33.07 4.20 -5.66
N ALA A 408 33.31 3.59 -4.51
CA ALA A 408 34.22 4.08 -3.46
C ALA A 408 35.71 4.15 -3.90
N SER A 409 36.01 3.94 -5.17
CA SER A 409 37.38 3.88 -5.71
C SER A 409 38.10 5.23 -5.90
N ASN A 410 37.46 6.37 -5.59
CA ASN A 410 38.10 7.69 -5.69
C ASN A 410 38.27 8.41 -4.33
N ARG A 411 38.47 7.66 -3.23
CA ARG A 411 38.86 8.22 -1.94
C ARG A 411 40.25 7.79 -1.50
N LEU A 412 41.15 7.63 -2.42
CA LEU A 412 42.57 7.50 -2.14
C LEU A 412 43.32 8.26 -3.26
N ILE A 413 43.45 9.53 -3.09
CA ILE A 413 44.63 10.37 -3.42
C ILE A 413 44.56 11.56 -2.46
#